data_44d021ecb509bb16db0c903634523a61
#
_entry.id   44d021ecb509bb16db0c903634523a61
#
_cell.length_a   1.000
_cell.length_b   1.000
_cell.length_c   1.000
_cell.angle_alpha   90.00
_cell.angle_beta   90.00
_cell.angle_gamma   90.00
#
_symmetry.space_group_name_H-M   'P 1'
#
loop_
_entity.id
_entity.type
_entity.pdbx_description
1 polymer ?
#
loop_
_entity_poly.entity_id
_entity_poly.type
_entity_poly.pdbx_seq_one_letter_code
_entity_poly.pdbx_strand_id
1 'polypeptide(L)'
;MLSSSIPIEKRFQCPSTKKKDYVDVLTIPQEENFNLRPSVRILMPDNLKSLLVDDWEQVTKNQCVVSLPAQYPVRQILKDWHEEEEPKRSGSSADEDVLEEVVAGLQEYFDKCLDKILLYRHERQQYRGLRKKFEAATGDLAGKGPIDVYGAEHLIRLFSMYNPYLSFKCKARLLTI
;
A
#
# COMPACT_ATOMS: atom_id res chain seq x y z
N MET A 1 -23.90 -67.15 35.65
CA MET A 1 -24.46 -65.96 35.00
C MET A 1 -23.98 -64.75 35.78
N LEU A 2 -22.87 -64.19 35.42
CA LEU A 2 -22.42 -62.87 35.92
C LEU A 2 -21.73 -62.15 34.74
N SER A 3 -22.43 -61.20 34.15
CA SER A 3 -21.98 -60.32 33.11
C SER A 3 -21.08 -59.28 33.77
N SER A 4 -19.80 -59.28 33.46
CA SER A 4 -18.86 -58.27 33.89
C SER A 4 -18.73 -57.23 32.79
N SER A 5 -19.41 -56.08 32.97
CA SER A 5 -19.29 -54.90 32.16
C SER A 5 -17.93 -54.25 32.41
N ILE A 6 -17.09 -54.16 31.40
CA ILE A 6 -15.82 -53.45 31.44
C ILE A 6 -16.12 -51.96 31.29
N PRO A 7 -15.62 -51.06 32.19
CA PRO A 7 -15.83 -49.63 32.08
C PRO A 7 -15.10 -49.04 30.84
N ILE A 8 -15.78 -48.16 30.16
CA ILE A 8 -15.37 -47.54 28.89
C ILE A 8 -14.17 -46.54 29.03
N GLU A 9 -13.77 -46.24 30.27
CA GLU A 9 -12.77 -45.22 30.56
C GLU A 9 -11.30 -45.60 30.29
N LYS A 10 -11.00 -46.83 29.88
CA LYS A 10 -9.59 -47.25 29.63
C LYS A 10 -9.21 -47.37 28.17
N ARG A 11 -9.98 -46.77 27.23
CA ARG A 11 -9.75 -47.00 25.78
C ARG A 11 -9.02 -45.88 25.05
N PHE A 12 -8.74 -44.74 25.67
CA PHE A 12 -8.01 -43.67 25.02
C PHE A 12 -6.94 -43.07 25.93
N GLN A 13 -5.80 -43.76 26.03
CA GLN A 13 -4.55 -43.15 26.44
C GLN A 13 -3.96 -42.44 25.21
N CYS A 14 -4.20 -41.13 25.10
CA CYS A 14 -3.42 -40.29 24.22
C CYS A 14 -1.99 -40.21 24.79
N PRO A 15 -0.95 -40.49 23.99
CA PRO A 15 0.42 -40.20 24.41
C PRO A 15 0.54 -38.71 24.62
N SER A 16 0.99 -38.27 25.79
CA SER A 16 1.34 -36.91 26.07
C SER A 16 2.49 -36.51 25.14
N THR A 17 2.16 -35.85 24.05
CA THR A 17 3.13 -35.12 23.27
C THR A 17 3.70 -34.02 24.17
N LYS A 18 4.93 -34.24 24.63
CA LYS A 18 5.75 -33.15 25.18
C LYS A 18 5.68 -31.99 24.18
N LYS A 19 5.03 -30.89 24.58
CA LYS A 19 5.18 -29.61 23.89
C LYS A 19 6.68 -29.37 23.84
N LYS A 20 7.27 -29.56 22.67
CA LYS A 20 8.53 -28.93 22.34
C LYS A 20 8.23 -27.46 22.42
N ASP A 21 8.84 -26.79 23.36
CA ASP A 21 8.91 -25.32 23.38
C ASP A 21 9.65 -24.92 22.10
N TYR A 22 8.86 -24.69 21.05
CA TYR A 22 9.32 -24.03 19.84
C TYR A 22 9.47 -22.57 20.26
N VAL A 23 10.67 -22.24 20.71
CA VAL A 23 11.07 -20.85 20.89
C VAL A 23 11.06 -20.27 19.49
N ASP A 24 10.05 -19.47 19.24
CA ASP A 24 9.85 -18.74 18.01
C ASP A 24 11.00 -17.71 17.89
N VAL A 25 12.11 -18.14 17.29
CA VAL A 25 13.35 -17.35 17.15
C VAL A 25 13.14 -16.14 16.20
N LEU A 26 11.94 -16.00 15.61
CA LEU A 26 11.63 -14.96 14.63
C LEU A 26 10.81 -13.80 15.19
N THR A 27 10.46 -13.83 16.46
CA THR A 27 9.63 -12.78 17.04
C THR A 27 10.48 -11.92 17.96
N ILE A 28 10.55 -10.64 17.67
CA ILE A 28 10.71 -9.52 18.61
C ILE A 28 11.92 -8.59 18.44
N PRO A 29 13.15 -8.97 18.05
CA PRO A 29 14.18 -7.93 17.91
C PRO A 29 13.96 -6.95 16.75
N GLN A 30 13.16 -7.34 15.72
CA GLN A 30 12.93 -6.47 14.56
C GLN A 30 11.87 -5.40 14.82
N GLU A 31 10.83 -5.71 15.55
CA GLU A 31 9.73 -4.78 15.81
C GLU A 31 10.14 -3.71 16.82
N GLU A 32 10.85 -4.08 17.88
CA GLU A 32 11.40 -3.13 18.84
C GLU A 32 12.45 -2.22 18.20
N ASN A 33 13.36 -2.77 17.39
CA ASN A 33 14.36 -1.99 16.66
C ASN A 33 13.73 -1.08 15.59
N PHE A 34 12.62 -1.50 14.98
CA PHE A 34 11.88 -0.66 14.03
C PHE A 34 11.24 0.54 14.74
N ASN A 35 10.65 0.32 15.91
CA ASN A 35 10.01 1.38 16.70
C ASN A 35 11.01 2.38 17.30
N LEU A 36 12.27 1.97 17.50
CA LEU A 36 13.36 2.83 17.97
C LEU A 36 13.98 3.69 16.88
N ARG A 37 13.72 3.38 15.59
CA ARG A 37 14.21 4.21 14.48
C ARG A 37 13.50 5.54 14.46
N PRO A 38 14.23 6.65 14.19
CA PRO A 38 13.59 7.95 14.03
C PRO A 38 12.57 7.87 12.90
N SER A 39 11.33 8.20 13.21
CA SER A 39 10.26 8.20 12.20
C SER A 39 10.53 9.30 11.17
N VAL A 40 10.62 8.93 9.90
CA VAL A 40 10.69 9.88 8.80
C VAL A 40 9.34 10.60 8.72
N ARG A 41 9.36 11.93 8.90
CA ARG A 41 8.16 12.77 8.81
C ARG A 41 8.18 13.52 7.50
N ILE A 42 7.25 13.19 6.63
CA ILE A 42 7.05 13.93 5.37
C ILE A 42 6.13 15.10 5.68
N LEU A 43 6.66 16.32 5.58
CA LEU A 43 5.88 17.55 5.74
C LEU A 43 5.16 17.83 4.43
N MET A 44 3.83 17.73 4.45
CA MET A 44 3.01 18.05 3.27
C MET A 44 2.68 19.54 3.28
N PRO A 45 2.95 20.27 2.19
CA PRO A 45 2.57 21.66 2.02
C PRO A 45 1.06 21.88 2.10
N ASP A 46 0.63 23.08 2.53
CA ASP A 46 -0.80 23.34 2.77
C ASP A 46 -1.63 23.33 1.47
N ASN A 47 -1.05 23.73 0.34
CA ASN A 47 -1.69 23.61 -0.96
C ASN A 47 -2.02 22.15 -1.32
N LEU A 48 -1.11 21.21 -1.05
CA LEU A 48 -1.39 19.78 -1.29
C LEU A 48 -2.41 19.21 -0.31
N LYS A 49 -2.45 19.72 0.93
CA LYS A 49 -3.52 19.36 1.89
C LYS A 49 -4.89 19.83 1.41
N SER A 50 -4.98 21.03 0.84
CA SER A 50 -6.23 21.54 0.27
C SER A 50 -6.68 20.67 -0.89
N LEU A 51 -5.77 20.32 -1.82
CA LEU A 51 -6.08 19.42 -2.93
C LEU A 51 -6.58 18.05 -2.46
N LEU A 52 -6.03 17.50 -1.39
CA LEU A 52 -6.53 16.24 -0.81
C LEU A 52 -7.95 16.35 -0.25
N VAL A 53 -8.29 17.50 0.34
CA VAL A 53 -9.64 17.74 0.86
C VAL A 53 -10.62 17.87 -0.30
N ASP A 54 -10.27 18.64 -1.33
CA ASP A 54 -11.09 18.82 -2.51
C ASP A 54 -11.31 17.50 -3.25
N ASP A 55 -10.26 16.72 -3.45
CA ASP A 55 -10.32 15.39 -4.04
C ASP A 55 -11.25 14.47 -3.24
N TRP A 56 -11.10 14.44 -1.92
CA TRP A 56 -11.97 13.66 -1.06
C TRP A 56 -13.44 14.09 -1.18
N GLU A 57 -13.71 15.41 -1.22
CA GLU A 57 -15.09 15.91 -1.38
C GLU A 57 -15.68 15.53 -2.73
N GLN A 58 -14.94 15.68 -3.80
CA GLN A 58 -15.41 15.33 -5.15
C GLN A 58 -15.76 13.84 -5.25
N VAL A 59 -14.89 12.98 -4.76
CA VAL A 59 -15.12 11.53 -4.90
C VAL A 59 -16.14 11.01 -3.90
N THR A 60 -16.12 11.45 -2.64
CA THR A 60 -16.98 10.86 -1.60
C THR A 60 -18.34 11.53 -1.46
N LYS A 61 -18.43 12.86 -1.60
CA LYS A 61 -19.69 13.60 -1.50
C LYS A 61 -20.37 13.74 -2.85
N ASN A 62 -19.62 14.16 -3.88
CA ASN A 62 -20.18 14.42 -5.20
C ASN A 62 -20.19 13.18 -6.09
N GLN A 63 -19.57 12.07 -5.65
CA GLN A 63 -19.46 10.80 -6.39
C GLN A 63 -18.82 10.96 -7.78
N CYS A 64 -18.01 12.00 -7.95
CA CYS A 64 -17.26 12.23 -9.17
C CYS A 64 -15.95 11.45 -9.10
N VAL A 65 -15.66 10.67 -10.14
CA VAL A 65 -14.40 9.96 -10.28
C VAL A 65 -13.52 10.65 -11.32
N VAL A 66 -12.19 10.56 -11.11
CA VAL A 66 -11.21 11.15 -12.03
C VAL A 66 -11.28 10.45 -13.39
N SER A 67 -11.15 11.22 -14.46
CA SER A 67 -11.06 10.67 -15.82
C SER A 67 -9.73 9.92 -15.98
N LEU A 68 -9.80 8.68 -16.42
CA LEU A 68 -8.64 7.81 -16.65
C LEU A 68 -8.56 7.40 -18.12
N PRO A 69 -7.37 7.36 -18.71
CA PRO A 69 -6.06 7.61 -18.10
C PRO A 69 -5.84 9.08 -17.74
N ALA A 70 -5.06 9.33 -16.70
CA ALA A 70 -4.66 10.67 -16.29
C ALA A 70 -3.77 11.33 -17.37
N GLN A 71 -3.88 12.64 -17.53
CA GLN A 71 -3.05 13.40 -18.46
C GLN A 71 -1.56 13.32 -18.10
N TYR A 72 -1.26 13.33 -16.80
CA TYR A 72 0.08 13.14 -16.24
C TYR A 72 0.07 11.94 -15.31
N PRO A 73 0.41 10.74 -15.82
CA PRO A 73 0.48 9.52 -15.01
C PRO A 73 1.59 9.60 -13.96
N VAL A 74 1.44 8.83 -12.89
CA VAL A 74 2.44 8.78 -11.81
C VAL A 74 3.83 8.41 -12.33
N ARG A 75 3.92 7.50 -13.32
CA ARG A 75 5.19 7.15 -13.96
C ARG A 75 5.89 8.37 -14.55
N GLN A 76 5.14 9.22 -15.25
CA GLN A 76 5.71 10.44 -15.85
C GLN A 76 6.15 11.43 -14.77
N ILE A 77 5.33 11.63 -13.73
CA ILE A 77 5.65 12.53 -12.61
C ILE A 77 6.95 12.09 -11.92
N LEU A 78 7.10 10.80 -11.64
CA LEU A 78 8.30 10.29 -10.99
C LEU A 78 9.53 10.34 -11.90
N LYS A 79 9.34 10.16 -13.21
CA LYS A 79 10.40 10.29 -14.20
C LYS A 79 10.88 11.74 -14.29
N ASP A 80 9.97 12.69 -14.42
CA ASP A 80 10.30 14.11 -14.50
C ASP A 80 11.02 14.58 -13.23
N TRP A 81 10.57 14.10 -12.06
CA TRP A 81 11.24 14.38 -10.80
C TRP A 81 12.66 13.77 -10.74
N HIS A 82 12.83 12.55 -11.23
CA HIS A 82 14.15 11.92 -11.30
C HIS A 82 15.11 12.75 -12.18
N GLU A 83 14.67 13.13 -13.39
CA GLU A 83 15.47 13.92 -14.32
C GLU A 83 15.83 15.31 -13.76
N GLU A 84 14.99 15.89 -12.90
CA GLU A 84 15.26 17.17 -12.23
C GLU A 84 16.24 17.03 -11.06
N GLU A 85 16.18 15.92 -10.31
CA GLU A 85 17.00 15.68 -9.11
C GLU A 85 18.38 15.07 -9.42
N GLU A 86 18.50 14.30 -10.49
CA GLU A 86 19.74 13.64 -10.90
C GLU A 86 20.93 14.61 -11.01
N PRO A 87 20.82 15.75 -11.73
CA PRO A 87 21.94 16.70 -11.85
C PRO A 87 22.32 17.37 -10.53
N LYS A 88 21.41 17.47 -9.56
CA LYS A 88 21.67 18.04 -8.24
C LYS A 88 22.49 17.09 -7.35
N ARG A 89 22.51 15.80 -7.68
CA ARG A 89 23.17 14.73 -6.94
C ARG A 89 24.41 14.17 -7.64
N SER A 90 24.74 14.66 -8.82
CA SER A 90 25.83 14.21 -9.70
C SER A 90 27.25 14.45 -9.14
N GLY A 91 27.44 14.25 -7.83
CA GLY A 91 28.73 14.30 -7.14
C GLY A 91 29.15 12.98 -6.50
N SER A 92 28.22 12.01 -6.44
CA SER A 92 28.45 10.72 -5.80
C SER A 92 27.62 9.64 -6.49
N SER A 93 28.26 8.64 -7.03
CA SER A 93 27.59 7.47 -7.62
C SER A 93 26.61 6.82 -6.63
N ALA A 94 26.93 6.82 -5.34
CA ALA A 94 26.06 6.28 -4.30
C ALA A 94 24.76 7.08 -4.14
N ASP A 95 24.77 8.40 -4.35
CA ASP A 95 23.57 9.23 -4.24
C ASP A 95 22.68 9.08 -5.48
N GLU A 96 23.27 8.82 -6.65
CA GLU A 96 22.55 8.49 -7.89
C GLU A 96 21.87 7.12 -7.74
N ASP A 97 22.57 6.10 -7.27
CA ASP A 97 22.02 4.75 -7.03
C ASP A 97 20.84 4.79 -6.03
N VAL A 98 20.97 5.60 -4.96
CA VAL A 98 19.89 5.80 -3.99
C VAL A 98 18.68 6.48 -4.61
N LEU A 99 18.86 7.45 -5.51
CA LEU A 99 17.76 8.13 -6.19
C LEU A 99 16.98 7.15 -7.07
N GLU A 100 17.68 6.34 -7.86
CA GLU A 100 17.06 5.29 -8.68
C GLU A 100 16.27 4.30 -7.82
N GLU A 101 16.86 3.83 -6.72
CA GLU A 101 16.20 2.90 -5.80
C GLU A 101 14.94 3.51 -5.18
N VAL A 102 14.97 4.77 -4.80
CA VAL A 102 13.81 5.49 -4.26
C VAL A 102 12.70 5.59 -5.30
N VAL A 103 13.02 5.97 -6.54
CA VAL A 103 12.03 6.07 -7.63
C VAL A 103 11.41 4.71 -7.93
N ALA A 104 12.23 3.67 -8.07
CA ALA A 104 11.77 2.31 -8.31
C ALA A 104 10.90 1.80 -7.15
N GLY A 105 11.31 2.05 -5.92
CA GLY A 105 10.55 1.70 -4.72
C GLY A 105 9.21 2.40 -4.63
N LEU A 106 9.12 3.69 -4.97
CA LEU A 106 7.87 4.44 -5.00
C LEU A 106 6.91 3.91 -6.08
N GLN A 107 7.44 3.54 -7.25
CA GLN A 107 6.63 2.96 -8.34
C GLN A 107 6.02 1.63 -7.90
N GLU A 108 6.84 0.73 -7.37
CA GLU A 108 6.39 -0.58 -6.91
C GLU A 108 5.40 -0.46 -5.75
N TYR A 109 5.67 0.47 -4.82
CA TYR A 109 4.80 0.70 -3.68
C TYR A 109 3.44 1.28 -4.09
N PHE A 110 3.43 2.22 -5.04
CA PHE A 110 2.19 2.76 -5.59
C PHE A 110 1.33 1.68 -6.22
N ASP A 111 1.90 0.84 -7.08
CA ASP A 111 1.16 -0.26 -7.74
C ASP A 111 0.58 -1.25 -6.74
N LYS A 112 1.32 -1.58 -5.68
CA LYS A 112 0.86 -2.52 -4.64
C LYS A 112 -0.19 -1.92 -3.70
N CYS A 113 -0.17 -0.62 -3.49
CA CYS A 113 -1.04 0.07 -2.54
C CYS A 113 -2.33 0.58 -3.16
N LEU A 114 -2.36 0.83 -4.48
CA LEU A 114 -3.48 1.50 -5.13
C LEU A 114 -4.82 0.84 -4.81
N ASP A 115 -4.96 -0.44 -5.13
CA ASP A 115 -6.22 -1.17 -4.97
C ASP A 115 -6.60 -1.43 -3.51
N LYS A 116 -5.62 -1.45 -2.63
CA LYS A 116 -5.80 -1.79 -1.22
C LYS A 116 -6.23 -0.61 -0.38
N ILE A 117 -5.53 0.53 -0.53
CA ILE A 117 -5.64 1.65 0.41
C ILE A 117 -5.83 3.02 -0.22
N LEU A 118 -5.56 3.22 -1.53
CA LEU A 118 -5.62 4.56 -2.14
C LEU A 118 -6.95 4.88 -2.80
N LEU A 119 -7.74 3.86 -3.16
CA LEU A 119 -9.02 4.07 -3.85
C LEU A 119 -10.17 4.23 -2.87
N TYR A 120 -10.94 5.29 -3.04
CA TYR A 120 -12.22 5.46 -2.38
C TYR A 120 -13.27 4.49 -2.94
N ARG A 121 -14.36 4.31 -2.21
CA ARG A 121 -15.42 3.34 -2.54
C ARG A 121 -15.93 3.49 -3.99
N HIS A 122 -16.19 4.71 -4.43
CA HIS A 122 -16.76 4.99 -5.76
C HIS A 122 -15.78 4.71 -6.89
N GLU A 123 -14.48 4.83 -6.66
CA GLU A 123 -13.43 4.55 -7.66
C GLU A 123 -13.18 3.06 -7.89
N ARG A 124 -13.55 2.21 -6.91
CA ARG A 124 -13.29 0.75 -6.99
C ARG A 124 -13.98 0.09 -8.18
N GLN A 125 -15.16 0.59 -8.58
CA GLN A 125 -15.85 0.06 -9.76
C GLN A 125 -15.09 0.40 -11.05
N GLN A 126 -14.60 1.64 -11.18
CA GLN A 126 -13.78 2.08 -12.30
C GLN A 126 -12.48 1.25 -12.38
N TYR A 127 -11.80 1.03 -11.26
CA TYR A 127 -10.60 0.21 -11.18
C TYR A 127 -10.83 -1.24 -11.62
N ARG A 128 -11.96 -1.87 -11.22
CA ARG A 128 -12.30 -3.23 -11.68
C ARG A 128 -12.43 -3.33 -13.19
N GLY A 129 -12.97 -2.28 -13.81
CA GLY A 129 -13.05 -2.19 -15.29
C GLY A 129 -11.68 -2.08 -15.94
N LEU A 130 -10.78 -1.26 -15.35
CA LEU A 130 -9.41 -1.10 -15.84
C LEU A 130 -8.59 -2.38 -15.65
N ARG A 131 -8.70 -3.03 -14.51
CA ARG A 131 -7.98 -4.27 -14.22
C ARG A 131 -8.26 -5.34 -15.28
N LYS A 132 -9.52 -5.50 -15.69
CA LYS A 132 -9.87 -6.43 -16.78
C LYS A 132 -9.18 -6.07 -18.10
N LYS A 133 -9.00 -4.77 -18.37
CA LYS A 133 -8.28 -4.30 -19.57
C LYS A 133 -6.77 -4.56 -19.49
N PHE A 134 -6.16 -4.41 -18.32
CA PHE A 134 -4.76 -4.76 -18.09
C PHE A 134 -4.52 -6.26 -18.27
N GLU A 135 -5.41 -7.08 -17.68
CA GLU A 135 -5.32 -8.55 -17.78
C GLU A 135 -5.59 -9.06 -19.20
N ALA A 136 -6.44 -8.38 -19.96
CA ALA A 136 -6.75 -8.77 -21.35
C ALA A 136 -5.58 -8.53 -22.31
N ALA A 137 -4.56 -7.78 -21.90
CA ALA A 137 -3.37 -7.44 -22.69
C ALA A 137 -3.68 -6.97 -24.14
N THR A 138 -4.83 -6.31 -24.32
CA THR A 138 -5.32 -5.85 -25.63
C THR A 138 -5.64 -4.36 -25.61
N GLY A 139 -5.32 -3.65 -26.71
CA GLY A 139 -5.56 -2.22 -26.86
C GLY A 139 -4.47 -1.34 -26.22
N ASP A 140 -4.79 -0.06 -26.03
CA ASP A 140 -3.84 0.99 -25.56
C ASP A 140 -3.30 0.77 -24.16
N LEU A 141 -3.89 -0.13 -23.39
CA LEU A 141 -3.51 -0.46 -22.00
C LEU A 141 -2.73 -1.79 -21.89
N ALA A 142 -2.40 -2.42 -23.03
CA ALA A 142 -1.61 -3.65 -23.04
C ALA A 142 -0.20 -3.38 -22.44
N GLY A 143 0.17 -4.17 -21.44
CA GLY A 143 1.46 -4.03 -20.76
C GLY A 143 1.59 -2.80 -19.84
N LYS A 144 0.53 -2.01 -19.67
CA LYS A 144 0.48 -0.90 -18.72
C LYS A 144 -0.05 -1.36 -17.37
N GLY A 145 0.45 -0.70 -16.32
CA GLY A 145 0.00 -0.91 -14.96
C GLY A 145 -0.79 0.28 -14.40
N PRO A 146 -1.22 0.19 -13.16
CA PRO A 146 -1.88 1.30 -12.47
C PRO A 146 -1.08 2.60 -12.52
N ILE A 147 0.23 2.53 -12.38
CA ILE A 147 1.14 3.68 -12.43
C ILE A 147 1.11 4.45 -13.76
N ASP A 148 0.72 3.79 -14.85
CA ASP A 148 0.64 4.39 -16.20
C ASP A 148 -0.71 5.06 -16.47
N VAL A 149 -1.67 4.88 -15.58
CA VAL A 149 -3.06 5.31 -15.78
C VAL A 149 -3.53 6.31 -14.73
N TYR A 150 -3.08 6.15 -13.49
CA TYR A 150 -3.44 7.02 -12.38
C TYR A 150 -2.50 8.23 -12.26
N GLY A 151 -3.02 9.37 -11.78
CA GLY A 151 -2.33 10.64 -11.73
C GLY A 151 -1.92 11.11 -10.34
N ALA A 152 -1.62 12.40 -10.26
CA ALA A 152 -1.09 13.07 -9.08
C ALA A 152 -2.01 12.95 -7.85
N GLU A 153 -3.32 12.94 -8.02
CA GLU A 153 -4.30 12.84 -6.94
C GLU A 153 -4.05 11.60 -6.09
N HIS A 154 -3.86 10.46 -6.74
CA HIS A 154 -3.60 9.20 -6.08
C HIS A 154 -2.18 9.12 -5.48
N LEU A 155 -1.20 9.77 -6.14
CA LEU A 155 0.15 9.88 -5.60
C LEU A 155 0.18 10.71 -4.30
N ILE A 156 -0.55 11.84 -4.26
CA ILE A 156 -0.65 12.67 -3.06
C ILE A 156 -1.35 11.90 -1.93
N ARG A 157 -2.37 11.10 -2.23
CA ARG A 157 -3.00 10.21 -1.24
C ARG A 157 -1.99 9.22 -0.65
N LEU A 158 -1.08 8.66 -1.47
CA LEU A 158 -0.01 7.78 -0.98
C LEU A 158 0.86 8.51 0.04
N PHE A 159 1.34 9.70 -0.27
CA PHE A 159 2.17 10.48 0.66
C PHE A 159 1.41 10.91 1.92
N SER A 160 0.09 11.12 1.84
CA SER A 160 -0.73 11.45 3.00
C SER A 160 -0.77 10.34 4.03
N MET A 161 -0.60 9.08 3.61
CA MET A 161 -0.58 7.94 4.52
C MET A 161 0.65 7.91 5.43
N TYR A 162 1.75 8.53 5.00
CA TYR A 162 2.98 8.66 5.78
C TYR A 162 2.98 9.87 6.71
N ASN A 163 2.00 10.78 6.59
CA ASN A 163 1.91 11.95 7.45
C ASN A 163 1.11 11.63 8.72
N PRO A 164 1.75 11.60 9.92
CA PRO A 164 1.07 11.27 11.16
C PRO A 164 -0.04 12.26 11.54
N TYR A 165 0.04 13.50 11.09
CA TYR A 165 -0.96 14.55 11.37
C TYR A 165 -2.20 14.47 10.47
N LEU A 166 -2.06 13.97 9.24
CA LEU A 166 -3.18 13.73 8.33
C LEU A 166 -3.82 12.35 8.55
N SER A 167 -3.08 11.46 9.17
CA SER A 167 -3.40 10.04 9.30
C SER A 167 -4.73 9.76 10.01
N PHE A 168 -5.11 10.55 11.02
CA PHE A 168 -6.30 10.21 11.82
C PHE A 168 -7.64 10.48 11.11
N LYS A 169 -7.74 11.56 10.35
CA LYS A 169 -9.00 11.88 9.64
C LYS A 169 -9.10 11.20 8.27
N CYS A 170 -8.01 11.11 7.54
CA CYS A 170 -8.01 10.43 6.22
C CYS A 170 -7.96 8.92 6.34
N LYS A 171 -7.19 8.34 7.27
CA LYS A 171 -7.15 6.88 7.49
C LYS A 171 -8.50 6.34 7.97
N ALA A 172 -9.14 6.98 8.94
CA ALA A 172 -10.47 6.57 9.38
C ALA A 172 -11.50 6.62 8.26
N ARG A 173 -11.37 7.56 7.31
CA ARG A 173 -12.32 7.72 6.19
C ARG A 173 -12.00 6.83 4.97
N LEU A 174 -10.75 6.42 4.78
CA LEU A 174 -10.36 5.44 3.76
C LEU A 174 -10.67 4.00 4.20
N LEU A 175 -10.63 3.73 5.51
CA LEU A 175 -10.84 2.40 6.10
C LEU A 175 -12.29 2.16 6.54
N THR A 176 -13.13 3.18 6.63
CA THR A 176 -14.55 3.01 6.97
C THR A 176 -15.34 2.67 5.69
N ILE A 177 -15.30 1.40 5.39
CA ILE A 177 -16.13 0.74 4.37
C ILE A 177 -16.89 -0.38 5.02
#